data_d48fae6a2c1429f096148f2243517404
#
_entry.id   d48fae6a2c1429f096148f2243517404
#
_cell.length_a   1.000
_cell.length_b   1.000
_cell.length_c   1.000
_cell.angle_alpha   90.00
_cell.angle_beta   90.00
_cell.angle_gamma   90.00
#
_symmetry.space_group_name_H-M   'P 1'
#
loop_
_entity.id
_entity.type
_entity.pdbx_description
1 polymer ?
#
loop_
_entity_poly.entity_id
_entity_poly.type
_entity_poly.pdbx_seq_one_letter_code
_entity_poly.pdbx_strand_id
1 'polypeptide(L)'
;MADSENSRTLPKISYAIAFPNETFVDNLPSVINRRNLLPLAARILQMLLNDLPKRTIAGPVHARELWPDWYDMYQQRLAAERERRDLEARLLEETGGRPSVVIAVDDDGPSAGVVSSFEEIRELAPRIGAEAAESARLELLRLRRAWKAADRRIGYSASLAKAQDLARFEGIAGRVLISLQPYYIHDIAAKLHCMLVMYDPELRNEETPWPELRKMLRELIQPHWSVIEPQSRIRLLRPKTRERRFQEETDRIAV
;
A
#
# COMPACT_ATOMS: atom_id res chain seq x y z
N MET A 1 -13.56 -17.59 -34.24
CA MET A 1 -13.22 -18.50 -33.15
C MET A 1 -11.74 -18.31 -32.87
N ALA A 2 -11.40 -17.58 -31.86
CA ALA A 2 -10.03 -17.45 -31.39
C ALA A 2 -10.11 -17.26 -29.87
N ASP A 3 -9.52 -18.18 -29.16
CA ASP A 3 -9.63 -18.40 -27.76
C ASP A 3 -9.00 -17.29 -26.94
N SER A 4 -9.81 -16.73 -26.06
CA SER A 4 -9.41 -15.78 -25.04
C SER A 4 -9.28 -16.48 -23.69
N GLU A 5 -8.31 -17.40 -23.56
CA GLU A 5 -7.91 -17.97 -22.29
C GLU A 5 -6.53 -17.46 -21.89
N ASN A 6 -6.47 -16.31 -21.24
CA ASN A 6 -5.31 -15.93 -20.45
C ASN A 6 -5.68 -15.09 -19.23
N SER A 7 -6.69 -15.55 -18.49
CA SER A 7 -6.96 -15.04 -17.13
C SER A 7 -6.03 -15.74 -16.15
N ARG A 8 -4.72 -15.41 -16.20
CA ARG A 8 -3.79 -15.81 -15.15
C ARG A 8 -4.14 -15.01 -13.90
N THR A 9 -4.77 -15.69 -12.98
CA THR A 9 -4.98 -15.24 -11.59
C THR A 9 -3.63 -14.81 -11.03
N LEU A 10 -3.40 -13.50 -10.96
CA LEU A 10 -2.21 -12.94 -10.33
C LEU A 10 -2.24 -13.33 -8.86
N PRO A 11 -1.16 -13.87 -8.29
CA PRO A 11 -1.10 -14.17 -6.88
C PRO A 11 -1.38 -12.88 -6.10
N LYS A 12 -2.27 -12.95 -5.10
CA LYS A 12 -2.49 -11.88 -4.13
C LYS A 12 -1.13 -11.58 -3.49
N ILE A 13 -0.48 -10.49 -3.91
CA ILE A 13 0.73 -10.02 -3.26
C ILE A 13 0.27 -9.45 -1.92
N SER A 14 0.37 -10.26 -0.90
CA SER A 14 0.24 -9.83 0.49
C SER A 14 1.44 -8.93 0.77
N TYR A 15 1.22 -7.63 0.88
CA TYR A 15 2.24 -6.68 1.35
C TYR A 15 2.42 -6.82 2.86
N ALA A 16 2.69 -8.00 3.33
CA ALA A 16 3.22 -8.22 4.67
C ALA A 16 4.73 -7.96 4.60
N ILE A 17 5.13 -6.69 4.66
CA ILE A 17 6.50 -6.35 5.01
C ILE A 17 6.58 -6.42 6.54
N ALA A 18 6.55 -7.64 7.07
CA ALA A 18 7.20 -7.91 8.32
C ALA A 18 8.70 -7.95 7.99
N PHE A 19 9.48 -7.06 8.58
CA PHE A 19 10.92 -7.11 8.50
C PHE A 19 11.43 -8.21 9.45
N PRO A 20 11.81 -9.41 8.98
CA PRO A 20 12.65 -10.28 9.76
C PRO A 20 14.09 -9.90 9.44
N ASN A 21 14.88 -9.82 10.51
CA ASN A 21 16.32 -9.66 10.48
C ASN A 21 17.00 -10.62 9.46
N GLU A 22 17.98 -10.08 8.74
CA GLU A 22 19.18 -10.72 8.16
C GLU A 22 19.08 -11.72 7.00
N THR A 23 17.96 -12.32 6.65
CA THR A 23 17.92 -13.31 5.55
C THR A 23 17.35 -12.80 4.22
N PHE A 24 17.05 -11.51 4.11
CA PHE A 24 16.31 -10.94 2.97
C PHE A 24 17.18 -10.47 1.80
N VAL A 25 18.51 -10.60 1.92
CA VAL A 25 19.45 -10.18 0.86
C VAL A 25 19.38 -11.10 -0.38
N ASP A 26 18.98 -12.36 -0.19
CA ASP A 26 19.03 -13.37 -1.26
C ASP A 26 17.89 -13.34 -2.27
N ASN A 27 16.81 -12.55 -2.03
CA ASN A 27 15.61 -12.52 -2.87
C ASN A 27 15.27 -11.14 -3.46
N LEU A 28 16.25 -10.30 -3.71
CA LEU A 28 16.00 -9.03 -4.39
C LEU A 28 15.73 -9.27 -5.88
N PRO A 29 14.69 -8.64 -6.48
CA PRO A 29 14.38 -8.82 -7.88
C PRO A 29 15.53 -8.29 -8.75
N SER A 30 15.93 -9.04 -9.77
CA SER A 30 17.04 -8.70 -10.66
C SER A 30 16.79 -7.47 -11.54
N VAL A 31 15.55 -6.97 -11.57
CA VAL A 31 15.13 -5.83 -12.40
C VAL A 31 14.23 -4.89 -11.61
N ILE A 32 14.54 -3.60 -11.65
CA ILE A 32 13.66 -2.56 -11.11
C ILE A 32 12.51 -2.36 -12.10
N ASN A 33 11.33 -2.78 -11.70
CA ASN A 33 10.11 -2.59 -12.48
C ASN A 33 9.09 -1.72 -11.71
N ARG A 34 7.96 -1.40 -12.34
CA ARG A 34 6.91 -0.58 -11.74
C ARG A 34 6.41 -1.13 -10.39
N ARG A 35 6.30 -2.44 -10.22
CA ARG A 35 5.73 -3.06 -9.02
C ARG A 35 6.65 -3.03 -7.81
N ASN A 36 7.96 -3.04 -8.04
CA ASN A 36 8.96 -3.07 -6.96
C ASN A 36 9.68 -1.73 -6.73
N LEU A 37 9.44 -0.71 -7.56
CA LEU A 37 10.14 0.56 -7.49
C LEU A 37 10.01 1.23 -6.12
N LEU A 38 8.79 1.40 -5.60
CA LEU A 38 8.58 2.10 -4.32
C LEU A 38 9.12 1.29 -3.12
N PRO A 39 8.79 -0.01 -2.95
CA PRO A 39 9.37 -0.80 -1.87
C PRO A 39 10.90 -0.85 -1.91
N LEU A 40 11.47 -0.95 -3.10
CA LEU A 40 12.91 -0.98 -3.28
C LEU A 40 13.55 0.37 -2.95
N ALA A 41 12.96 1.47 -3.43
CA ALA A 41 13.43 2.81 -3.10
C ALA A 41 13.39 3.06 -1.59
N ALA A 42 12.33 2.66 -0.90
CA ALA A 42 12.23 2.76 0.54
C ALA A 42 13.36 2.01 1.26
N ARG A 43 13.64 0.78 0.83
CA ARG A 43 14.71 -0.03 1.41
C ARG A 43 16.08 0.59 1.21
N ILE A 44 16.36 1.05 -0.02
CA ILE A 44 17.64 1.71 -0.32
C ILE A 44 17.78 3.00 0.49
N LEU A 45 16.73 3.82 0.58
CA LEU A 45 16.73 5.02 1.40
C LEU A 45 16.98 4.70 2.86
N GLN A 46 16.33 3.68 3.44
CA GLN A 46 16.60 3.27 4.82
C GLN A 46 18.06 2.91 5.04
N MET A 47 18.67 2.15 4.13
CA MET A 47 20.10 1.81 4.24
C MET A 47 20.99 3.05 4.17
N LEU A 48 20.80 3.88 3.14
CA LEU A 48 21.61 5.08 2.93
C LEU A 48 21.47 6.09 4.07
N LEU A 49 20.28 6.24 4.65
CA LEU A 49 20.03 7.21 5.70
C LEU A 49 20.49 6.72 7.07
N ASN A 50 20.52 5.40 7.31
CA ASN A 50 21.09 4.83 8.54
C ASN A 50 22.59 5.05 8.66
N ASP A 51 23.32 5.08 7.53
CA ASP A 51 24.76 5.28 7.50
C ASP A 51 25.17 6.76 7.58
N LEU A 52 24.21 7.68 7.51
CA LEU A 52 24.50 9.09 7.59
C LEU A 52 24.72 9.54 9.05
N PRO A 53 25.71 10.44 9.29
CA PRO A 53 25.93 10.97 10.63
C PRO A 53 24.65 11.68 11.12
N LYS A 54 24.25 11.31 12.35
CA LYS A 54 23.11 11.96 13.00
C LYS A 54 23.39 13.46 13.17
N ARG A 55 22.38 14.26 12.91
CA ARG A 55 22.46 15.74 12.95
C ARG A 55 23.03 16.25 14.29
N THR A 56 23.96 17.17 14.23
CA THR A 56 24.23 18.12 15.32
C THR A 56 23.13 19.19 15.33
N ILE A 57 22.60 19.51 16.51
CA ILE A 57 21.32 20.23 16.77
C ILE A 57 21.16 21.60 16.05
N ALA A 58 22.20 22.16 15.47
CA ALA A 58 22.26 23.54 14.96
C ALA A 58 22.30 23.66 13.43
N GLY A 59 21.26 23.19 12.72
CA GLY A 59 21.21 23.35 11.25
C GLY A 59 19.78 23.25 10.70
N PRO A 60 19.53 23.58 9.41
CA PRO A 60 18.22 23.39 8.80
C PRO A 60 17.82 21.91 8.79
N VAL A 61 16.51 21.64 8.93
CA VAL A 61 15.98 20.27 8.84
C VAL A 61 16.01 19.82 7.38
N HIS A 62 16.52 18.63 7.12
CA HIS A 62 16.61 18.06 5.78
C HIS A 62 15.51 17.02 5.51
N ALA A 63 15.08 16.91 4.25
CA ALA A 63 14.05 15.94 3.86
C ALA A 63 14.43 14.50 4.21
N ARG A 64 15.71 14.14 4.08
CA ARG A 64 16.27 12.84 4.46
C ARG A 64 16.13 12.51 5.95
N GLU A 65 16.09 13.54 6.81
CA GLU A 65 15.97 13.35 8.27
C GLU A 65 14.52 13.12 8.69
N LEU A 66 13.54 13.70 7.97
CA LEU A 66 12.11 13.50 8.22
C LEU A 66 11.52 12.28 7.52
N TRP A 67 12.19 11.81 6.47
CA TRP A 67 11.67 10.71 5.66
C TRP A 67 11.45 9.41 6.46
N PRO A 68 12.34 8.97 7.39
CA PRO A 68 12.10 7.75 8.17
C PRO A 68 10.83 7.85 9.01
N ASP A 69 10.63 8.97 9.71
CA ASP A 69 9.45 9.19 10.56
C ASP A 69 8.16 9.22 9.73
N TRP A 70 8.18 9.89 8.57
CA TRP A 70 7.07 9.89 7.63
C TRP A 70 6.78 8.48 7.10
N TYR A 71 7.82 7.73 6.74
CA TYR A 71 7.67 6.38 6.21
C TYR A 71 7.11 5.41 7.26
N ASP A 72 7.50 5.54 8.51
CA ASP A 72 6.94 4.78 9.63
C ASP A 72 5.45 5.09 9.82
N MET A 73 5.04 6.37 9.76
CA MET A 73 3.62 6.76 9.80
C MET A 73 2.85 6.16 8.61
N TYR A 74 3.41 6.17 7.41
CA TYR A 74 2.83 5.53 6.24
C TYR A 74 2.61 4.03 6.46
N GLN A 75 3.60 3.30 7.01
CA GLN A 75 3.47 1.88 7.31
C GLN A 75 2.40 1.61 8.39
N GLN A 76 2.34 2.44 9.42
CA GLN A 76 1.31 2.35 10.46
C GLN A 76 -0.09 2.57 9.88
N ARG A 77 -0.27 3.56 8.97
CA ARG A 77 -1.54 3.77 8.28
C ARG A 77 -1.95 2.55 7.45
N LEU A 78 -1.04 1.97 6.68
CA LEU A 78 -1.32 0.77 5.90
C LEU A 78 -1.73 -0.42 6.78
N ALA A 79 -1.13 -0.57 7.95
CA ALA A 79 -1.50 -1.60 8.92
C ALA A 79 -2.90 -1.34 9.50
N ALA A 80 -3.18 -0.09 9.90
CA ALA A 80 -4.49 0.30 10.44
C ALA A 80 -5.62 0.15 9.40
N GLU A 81 -5.35 0.43 8.12
CA GLU A 81 -6.33 0.23 7.05
C GLU A 81 -6.63 -1.25 6.77
N ARG A 82 -5.64 -2.14 6.94
CA ARG A 82 -5.89 -3.59 6.86
C ARG A 82 -6.75 -4.05 8.03
N GLU A 83 -6.38 -3.67 9.25
CA GLU A 83 -7.15 -3.95 10.47
C GLU A 83 -8.61 -3.47 10.32
N ARG A 84 -8.83 -2.23 9.86
CA ARG A 84 -10.16 -1.67 9.62
C ARG A 84 -10.96 -2.51 8.63
N ARG A 85 -10.36 -2.94 7.51
CA ARG A 85 -11.03 -3.78 6.50
C ARG A 85 -11.43 -5.14 7.04
N ASP A 86 -10.57 -5.75 7.84
CA ASP A 86 -10.84 -7.05 8.45
C ASP A 86 -11.98 -6.95 9.47
N LEU A 87 -12.00 -5.86 10.27
CA LEU A 87 -13.10 -5.60 11.22
C LEU A 87 -14.40 -5.22 10.52
N GLU A 88 -14.36 -4.48 9.40
CA GLU A 88 -15.54 -4.18 8.57
C GLU A 88 -16.14 -5.47 8.00
N ALA A 89 -15.33 -6.37 7.47
CA ALA A 89 -15.79 -7.65 6.94
C ALA A 89 -16.47 -8.49 8.02
N ARG A 90 -15.88 -8.58 9.22
CA ARG A 90 -16.47 -9.29 10.35
C ARG A 90 -17.79 -8.65 10.82
N LEU A 91 -17.86 -7.32 10.84
CA LEU A 91 -19.08 -6.60 11.21
C LEU A 91 -20.21 -6.86 10.22
N LEU A 92 -19.90 -6.81 8.91
CA LEU A 92 -20.86 -7.10 7.84
C LEU A 92 -21.35 -8.56 7.90
N GLU A 93 -20.46 -9.51 8.15
CA GLU A 93 -20.81 -10.93 8.28
C GLU A 93 -21.74 -11.16 9.48
N GLU A 94 -21.43 -10.57 10.64
CA GLU A 94 -22.19 -10.77 11.85
C GLU A 94 -23.58 -10.12 11.81
N THR A 95 -23.71 -8.96 11.14
CA THR A 95 -24.98 -8.21 11.08
C THR A 95 -25.80 -8.52 9.82
N GLY A 96 -25.27 -9.34 8.90
CA GLY A 96 -25.92 -9.64 7.63
C GLY A 96 -25.89 -8.48 6.64
N GLY A 97 -25.02 -7.48 6.84
CA GLY A 97 -24.88 -6.31 5.99
C GLY A 97 -25.07 -4.99 6.73
N ARG A 98 -24.99 -3.89 5.99
CA ARG A 98 -25.27 -2.54 6.55
C ARG A 98 -26.76 -2.38 6.86
N PRO A 99 -27.15 -1.68 7.94
CA PRO A 99 -28.56 -1.48 8.30
C PRO A 99 -29.36 -0.84 7.17
N SER A 100 -30.25 -1.62 6.57
CA SER A 100 -31.16 -1.19 5.50
C SER A 100 -32.43 -2.04 5.54
N VAL A 101 -33.55 -1.49 5.10
CA VAL A 101 -34.85 -2.15 5.04
C VAL A 101 -35.34 -2.15 3.60
N VAL A 102 -35.87 -3.28 3.15
CA VAL A 102 -36.51 -3.40 1.85
C VAL A 102 -37.99 -3.02 2.01
N ILE A 103 -38.45 -2.05 1.23
CA ILE A 103 -39.82 -1.57 1.24
C ILE A 103 -40.43 -1.86 -0.13
N ALA A 104 -41.58 -2.52 -0.15
CA ALA A 104 -42.38 -2.64 -1.38
C ALA A 104 -43.04 -1.27 -1.68
N VAL A 105 -42.84 -0.79 -2.88
CA VAL A 105 -43.45 0.46 -3.37
C VAL A 105 -44.41 0.09 -4.50
N ASP A 106 -45.70 0.24 -4.26
CA ASP A 106 -46.74 0.01 -5.25
C ASP A 106 -46.87 1.25 -6.19
N ASP A 107 -46.00 1.31 -7.19
CA ASP A 107 -46.07 2.27 -8.29
C ASP A 107 -45.99 1.48 -9.60
N ASP A 108 -47.12 1.34 -10.32
CA ASP A 108 -47.25 0.69 -11.66
C ASP A 108 -46.56 -0.70 -11.79
N GLY A 109 -46.27 -1.37 -10.69
CA GLY A 109 -45.66 -2.70 -10.60
C GLY A 109 -44.89 -2.91 -9.30
N PRO A 110 -44.64 -4.16 -8.87
CA PRO A 110 -43.93 -4.46 -7.62
C PRO A 110 -42.47 -4.03 -7.72
N SER A 111 -42.16 -2.81 -7.32
CA SER A 111 -40.79 -2.32 -7.16
C SER A 111 -40.40 -2.35 -5.69
N ALA A 112 -39.23 -2.92 -5.40
CA ALA A 112 -38.66 -2.94 -4.04
C ALA A 112 -37.60 -1.83 -3.93
N GLY A 113 -37.79 -0.91 -2.99
CA GLY A 113 -36.80 0.10 -2.64
C GLY A 113 -36.00 -0.33 -1.43
N VAL A 114 -34.67 -0.15 -1.45
CA VAL A 114 -33.81 -0.35 -0.29
C VAL A 114 -33.58 1.01 0.37
N VAL A 115 -33.97 1.15 1.64
CA VAL A 115 -33.81 2.39 2.41
C VAL A 115 -32.83 2.18 3.57
N SER A 116 -31.96 3.14 3.77
CA SER A 116 -30.91 3.12 4.79
C SER A 116 -31.01 4.25 5.80
N SER A 117 -31.92 5.22 5.56
CA SER A 117 -32.13 6.38 6.42
C SER A 117 -33.59 6.59 6.81
N PHE A 118 -33.81 7.24 7.95
CA PHE A 118 -35.15 7.65 8.36
C PHE A 118 -35.74 8.75 7.48
N GLU A 119 -34.88 9.51 6.80
CA GLU A 119 -35.26 10.53 5.83
C GLU A 119 -35.91 9.90 4.62
N GLU A 120 -35.24 8.90 4.00
CA GLU A 120 -35.78 8.12 2.88
C GLU A 120 -37.13 7.48 3.22
N ILE A 121 -37.29 6.93 4.43
CA ILE A 121 -38.60 6.37 4.86
C ILE A 121 -39.66 7.45 4.93
N ARG A 122 -39.34 8.66 5.42
CA ARG A 122 -40.28 9.78 5.49
C ARG A 122 -40.72 10.28 4.11
N GLU A 123 -39.77 10.35 3.16
CA GLU A 123 -40.05 10.73 1.77
C GLU A 123 -40.96 9.71 1.05
N LEU A 124 -40.78 8.43 1.39
CA LEU A 124 -41.61 7.35 0.81
C LEU A 124 -42.94 7.16 1.53
N ALA A 125 -43.12 7.67 2.76
CA ALA A 125 -44.35 7.47 3.55
C ALA A 125 -45.65 7.81 2.83
N PRO A 126 -45.78 8.88 1.99
CA PRO A 126 -47.01 9.15 1.23
C PRO A 126 -47.36 8.06 0.22
N ARG A 127 -46.39 7.29 -0.26
CA ARG A 127 -46.55 6.24 -1.27
C ARG A 127 -46.80 4.85 -0.67
N ILE A 128 -46.17 4.56 0.46
CA ILE A 128 -46.23 3.23 1.12
C ILE A 128 -47.30 3.17 2.22
N GLY A 129 -47.82 4.30 2.65
CA GLY A 129 -48.79 4.40 3.75
C GLY A 129 -48.09 4.49 5.15
N ALA A 130 -48.82 5.03 6.10
CA ALA A 130 -48.30 5.34 7.45
C ALA A 130 -47.89 4.09 8.23
N GLU A 131 -48.63 3.00 8.11
CA GLU A 131 -48.37 1.74 8.83
C GLU A 131 -47.05 1.08 8.31
N ALA A 132 -46.89 0.99 6.99
CA ALA A 132 -45.67 0.45 6.39
C ALA A 132 -44.44 1.33 6.70
N ALA A 133 -44.60 2.65 6.68
CA ALA A 133 -43.54 3.58 7.04
C ALA A 133 -43.11 3.42 8.51
N GLU A 134 -44.03 3.26 9.44
CA GLU A 134 -43.69 3.06 10.87
C GLU A 134 -43.07 1.67 11.09
N SER A 135 -43.54 0.62 10.43
CA SER A 135 -42.94 -0.70 10.46
C SER A 135 -41.49 -0.67 9.97
N ALA A 136 -41.24 -0.03 8.82
CA ALA A 136 -39.91 0.13 8.26
C ALA A 136 -38.97 0.93 9.20
N ARG A 137 -39.51 1.96 9.84
CA ARG A 137 -38.76 2.76 10.82
C ARG A 137 -38.35 1.95 12.06
N LEU A 138 -39.26 1.15 12.59
CA LEU A 138 -38.98 0.29 13.76
C LEU A 138 -37.95 -0.78 13.40
N GLU A 139 -38.07 -1.39 12.22
CA GLU A 139 -37.09 -2.39 11.75
C GLU A 139 -35.71 -1.77 11.51
N LEU A 140 -35.62 -0.61 10.85
CA LEU A 140 -34.37 0.09 10.66
C LEU A 140 -33.73 0.46 12.01
N LEU A 141 -34.54 0.86 12.99
CA LEU A 141 -34.05 1.15 14.34
C LEU A 141 -33.48 -0.11 15.01
N ARG A 142 -34.16 -1.26 14.87
CA ARG A 142 -33.69 -2.55 15.37
C ARG A 142 -32.36 -2.92 14.76
N LEU A 143 -32.23 -2.84 13.43
CA LEU A 143 -31.00 -3.16 12.70
C LEU A 143 -29.85 -2.22 13.09
N ARG A 144 -30.12 -0.93 13.22
CA ARG A 144 -29.09 0.04 13.67
C ARG A 144 -28.64 -0.22 15.12
N ARG A 145 -29.54 -0.66 16.00
CA ARG A 145 -29.16 -1.06 17.37
C ARG A 145 -28.28 -2.30 17.36
N ALA A 146 -28.64 -3.31 16.56
CA ALA A 146 -27.83 -4.53 16.39
C ALA A 146 -26.44 -4.21 15.84
N TRP A 147 -26.38 -3.40 14.78
CA TRP A 147 -25.13 -2.91 14.21
C TRP A 147 -24.25 -2.21 15.24
N LYS A 148 -24.82 -1.25 15.97
CA LYS A 148 -24.08 -0.51 17.00
C LYS A 148 -23.60 -1.39 18.15
N ALA A 149 -24.34 -2.42 18.52
CA ALA A 149 -23.93 -3.39 19.55
C ALA A 149 -22.78 -4.27 19.04
N ALA A 150 -22.86 -4.76 17.80
CA ALA A 150 -21.80 -5.51 17.16
C ALA A 150 -20.52 -4.67 16.97
N ASP A 151 -20.66 -3.43 16.49
CA ASP A 151 -19.54 -2.50 16.31
C ASP A 151 -18.80 -2.23 17.62
N ARG A 152 -19.51 -2.01 18.75
CA ARG A 152 -18.85 -1.83 20.06
C ARG A 152 -18.03 -3.03 20.49
N ARG A 153 -18.46 -4.25 20.15
CA ARG A 153 -17.77 -5.49 20.49
C ARG A 153 -16.60 -5.77 19.57
N ILE A 154 -16.77 -5.50 18.27
CA ILE A 154 -15.75 -5.73 17.21
C ILE A 154 -14.71 -4.61 17.20
N GLY A 155 -15.12 -3.34 17.45
CA GLY A 155 -14.24 -2.18 17.48
C GLY A 155 -14.02 -1.53 16.12
N TYR A 156 -14.91 -1.75 15.12
CA TYR A 156 -14.76 -1.20 13.78
C TYR A 156 -14.68 0.33 13.75
N SER A 157 -15.61 1.03 14.45
CA SER A 157 -15.60 2.50 14.46
C SER A 157 -14.32 3.07 15.09
N ALA A 158 -13.77 2.43 16.11
CA ALA A 158 -12.50 2.84 16.71
C ALA A 158 -11.33 2.65 15.75
N SER A 159 -11.29 1.51 15.04
CA SER A 159 -10.27 1.24 14.03
C SER A 159 -10.38 2.19 12.83
N LEU A 160 -11.60 2.54 12.42
CA LEU A 160 -11.85 3.55 11.37
C LEU A 160 -11.29 4.91 11.77
N ALA A 161 -11.58 5.38 13.00
CA ALA A 161 -11.07 6.65 13.49
C ALA A 161 -9.53 6.66 13.55
N LYS A 162 -8.92 5.59 14.06
CA LYS A 162 -7.46 5.40 14.09
C LYS A 162 -6.85 5.49 12.69
N ALA A 163 -7.44 4.79 11.70
CA ALA A 163 -6.94 4.81 10.32
C ALA A 163 -7.05 6.21 9.70
N GLN A 164 -8.15 6.94 9.97
CA GLN A 164 -8.34 8.33 9.50
C GLN A 164 -7.35 9.31 10.13
N ASP A 165 -7.10 9.20 11.43
CA ASP A 165 -6.11 10.04 12.12
C ASP A 165 -4.69 9.80 11.59
N LEU A 166 -4.29 8.54 11.42
CA LEU A 166 -3.00 8.19 10.83
C LEU A 166 -2.86 8.72 9.40
N ALA A 167 -3.91 8.61 8.56
CA ALA A 167 -3.91 9.17 7.21
C ALA A 167 -3.74 10.69 7.22
N ARG A 168 -4.39 11.38 8.16
CA ARG A 168 -4.27 12.84 8.32
C ARG A 168 -2.85 13.24 8.71
N PHE A 169 -2.25 12.58 9.71
CA PHE A 169 -0.91 12.89 10.19
C PHE A 169 0.16 12.56 9.14
N GLU A 170 0.07 11.40 8.50
CA GLU A 170 0.97 11.02 7.40
C GLU A 170 0.90 12.05 6.26
N GLY A 171 -0.30 12.47 5.86
CA GLY A 171 -0.49 13.48 4.82
C GLY A 171 0.09 14.85 5.19
N ILE A 172 0.01 15.27 6.45
CA ILE A 172 0.65 16.52 6.92
C ILE A 172 2.18 16.38 6.86
N ALA A 173 2.72 15.31 7.44
CA ALA A 173 4.16 15.06 7.48
C ALA A 173 4.76 14.96 6.06
N GLY A 174 4.06 14.28 5.14
CA GLY A 174 4.48 14.17 3.74
C GLY A 174 4.53 15.53 3.02
N ARG A 175 3.52 16.37 3.21
CA ARG A 175 3.54 17.75 2.65
C ARG A 175 4.69 18.58 3.20
N VAL A 176 4.97 18.49 4.51
CA VAL A 176 6.12 19.16 5.13
C VAL A 176 7.42 18.67 4.49
N LEU A 177 7.61 17.34 4.39
CA LEU A 177 8.79 16.73 3.78
C LEU A 177 8.98 17.20 2.33
N ILE A 178 7.93 17.23 1.52
CA ILE A 178 7.98 17.68 0.14
C ILE A 178 8.31 19.17 0.03
N SER A 179 7.89 20.02 0.98
CA SER A 179 8.13 21.46 0.96
C SER A 179 9.57 21.86 1.32
N LEU A 180 10.34 20.99 1.99
CA LEU A 180 11.71 21.30 2.40
C LEU A 180 12.63 21.57 1.20
N GLN A 181 13.58 22.50 1.37
CA GLN A 181 14.64 22.72 0.39
C GLN A 181 15.59 21.51 0.37
N PRO A 182 15.84 20.88 -0.79
CA PRO A 182 16.82 19.81 -0.90
C PRO A 182 18.24 20.39 -0.96
N TYR A 183 19.14 19.86 -0.15
CA TYR A 183 20.56 20.23 -0.16
C TYR A 183 21.44 19.09 -0.67
N TYR A 184 20.96 17.86 -0.60
CA TYR A 184 21.70 16.64 -0.96
C TYR A 184 20.87 15.77 -1.89
N ILE A 185 21.56 14.89 -2.62
CA ILE A 185 20.91 13.93 -3.52
C ILE A 185 19.91 13.02 -2.78
N HIS A 186 20.20 12.66 -1.51
CA HIS A 186 19.33 11.87 -0.68
C HIS A 186 18.03 12.61 -0.29
N ASP A 187 18.08 13.94 -0.15
CA ASP A 187 16.88 14.75 0.06
C ASP A 187 15.96 14.68 -1.15
N ILE A 188 16.52 14.71 -2.36
CA ILE A 188 15.76 14.59 -3.62
C ILE A 188 15.12 13.21 -3.71
N ALA A 189 15.88 12.16 -3.45
CA ALA A 189 15.36 10.79 -3.49
C ALA A 189 14.25 10.56 -2.45
N ALA A 190 14.41 11.08 -1.23
CA ALA A 190 13.41 11.01 -0.16
C ALA A 190 12.11 11.73 -0.55
N LYS A 191 12.22 12.94 -1.13
CA LYS A 191 11.06 13.73 -1.62
C LYS A 191 10.36 13.04 -2.78
N LEU A 192 11.10 12.53 -3.78
CA LEU A 192 10.53 11.81 -4.92
C LEU A 192 9.79 10.54 -4.48
N HIS A 193 10.39 9.77 -3.57
CA HIS A 193 9.72 8.60 -3.01
C HIS A 193 8.42 9.00 -2.29
N CYS A 194 8.46 10.01 -1.42
CA CYS A 194 7.29 10.50 -0.71
C CYS A 194 6.19 10.97 -1.69
N MET A 195 6.54 11.77 -2.71
CA MET A 195 5.59 12.26 -3.72
C MET A 195 4.93 11.10 -4.48
N LEU A 196 5.69 10.12 -4.93
CA LEU A 196 5.15 8.97 -5.66
C LEU A 196 4.23 8.12 -4.78
N VAL A 197 4.60 7.88 -3.52
CA VAL A 197 3.76 7.15 -2.56
C VAL A 197 2.45 7.90 -2.29
N MET A 198 2.47 9.23 -2.16
CA MET A 198 1.29 10.03 -1.82
C MET A 198 0.34 10.24 -3.00
N TYR A 199 0.87 10.43 -4.22
CA TYR A 199 0.08 10.90 -5.35
C TYR A 199 -0.05 9.90 -6.51
N ASP A 200 0.84 8.90 -6.58
CA ASP A 200 0.80 7.82 -7.57
C ASP A 200 1.23 6.48 -6.95
N PRO A 201 0.57 6.01 -5.87
CA PRO A 201 1.01 4.82 -5.11
C PRO A 201 1.02 3.53 -5.93
N GLU A 202 0.17 3.43 -6.96
CA GLU A 202 0.13 2.30 -7.88
C GLU A 202 1.06 2.46 -9.07
N LEU A 203 1.69 3.62 -9.21
CA LEU A 203 2.57 4.01 -10.32
C LEU A 203 1.91 3.85 -11.69
N ARG A 204 0.61 4.16 -11.78
CA ARG A 204 -0.20 3.98 -13.00
C ARG A 204 -0.49 5.27 -13.74
N ASN A 205 -0.23 6.41 -13.15
CA ASN A 205 -0.46 7.68 -13.80
C ASN A 205 0.54 7.88 -14.95
N GLU A 206 0.06 7.90 -16.19
CA GLU A 206 0.88 8.06 -17.39
C GLU A 206 0.95 9.51 -17.87
N GLU A 207 0.25 10.44 -17.20
CA GLU A 207 0.34 11.86 -17.49
C GLU A 207 1.64 12.45 -16.93
N THR A 208 2.22 13.41 -17.66
CA THR A 208 3.36 14.21 -17.18
C THR A 208 2.94 14.97 -15.91
N PRO A 209 3.77 15.00 -14.83
CA PRO A 209 5.19 14.59 -14.79
C PRO A 209 5.45 13.18 -14.17
N TRP A 210 4.45 12.32 -14.01
CA TRP A 210 4.60 11.09 -13.22
C TRP A 210 5.58 10.07 -13.82
N PRO A 211 5.58 9.79 -15.14
CA PRO A 211 6.57 8.91 -15.75
C PRO A 211 8.01 9.38 -15.52
N GLU A 212 8.24 10.69 -15.64
CA GLU A 212 9.55 11.32 -15.45
C GLU A 212 10.01 11.22 -14.00
N LEU A 213 9.11 11.46 -13.02
CA LEU A 213 9.42 11.33 -11.60
C LEU A 213 9.78 9.88 -11.23
N ARG A 214 9.05 8.89 -11.78
CA ARG A 214 9.39 7.46 -11.62
C ARG A 214 10.75 7.12 -12.22
N LYS A 215 11.07 7.67 -13.39
CA LYS A 215 12.36 7.51 -14.03
C LYS A 215 13.48 8.10 -13.18
N MET A 216 13.31 9.33 -12.72
CA MET A 216 14.28 10.02 -11.85
C MET A 216 14.54 9.23 -10.57
N LEU A 217 13.49 8.76 -9.88
CA LEU A 217 13.66 7.96 -8.67
C LEU A 217 14.45 6.68 -8.97
N ARG A 218 14.14 5.99 -10.08
CA ARG A 218 14.87 4.78 -10.50
C ARG A 218 16.36 5.08 -10.73
N GLU A 219 16.67 6.14 -11.44
CA GLU A 219 18.05 6.55 -11.73
C GLU A 219 18.83 6.91 -10.45
N LEU A 220 18.18 7.52 -9.46
CA LEU A 220 18.79 7.85 -8.18
C LEU A 220 19.10 6.63 -7.31
N ILE A 221 18.27 5.59 -7.37
CA ILE A 221 18.47 4.39 -6.55
C ILE A 221 19.30 3.31 -7.25
N GLN A 222 19.38 3.33 -8.57
CA GLN A 222 20.06 2.30 -9.38
C GLN A 222 21.55 2.12 -9.04
N PRO A 223 22.37 3.17 -8.81
CA PRO A 223 23.76 3.00 -8.40
C PRO A 223 23.93 2.22 -7.09
N HIS A 224 22.96 2.35 -6.19
CA HIS A 224 22.99 1.67 -4.88
C HIS A 224 22.44 0.24 -4.95
N TRP A 225 21.71 -0.08 -6.00
CA TRP A 225 21.18 -1.41 -6.26
C TRP A 225 22.28 -2.46 -6.46
N SER A 226 23.33 -2.13 -7.21
CA SER A 226 24.45 -3.03 -7.48
C SER A 226 25.28 -3.34 -6.22
N VAL A 227 25.21 -2.49 -5.19
CA VAL A 227 25.90 -2.70 -3.89
C VAL A 227 25.11 -3.70 -3.03
N ILE A 228 23.80 -3.78 -3.21
CA ILE A 228 22.90 -4.67 -2.47
C ILE A 228 22.81 -6.05 -3.12
N GLU A 229 23.11 -6.15 -4.42
CA GLU A 229 23.16 -7.43 -5.11
C GLU A 229 24.38 -8.21 -4.58
N PRO A 230 24.19 -9.33 -3.87
CA PRO A 230 25.33 -10.03 -3.27
C PRO A 230 26.30 -10.50 -4.36
N GLN A 231 27.57 -10.47 -4.05
CA GLN A 231 28.68 -10.97 -4.90
C GLN A 231 28.53 -12.45 -5.33
N SER A 232 27.44 -13.10 -4.94
CA SER A 232 27.09 -14.49 -5.29
C SER A 232 26.97 -14.74 -6.79
N ARG A 233 26.67 -13.73 -7.63
CA ARG A 233 26.64 -13.89 -9.08
C ARG A 233 28.02 -13.88 -9.75
N ILE A 234 29.02 -13.30 -9.12
CA ILE A 234 30.40 -13.29 -9.68
C ILE A 234 31.02 -14.69 -9.65
N ARG A 235 30.58 -15.60 -8.76
CA ARG A 235 31.06 -16.99 -8.72
C ARG A 235 30.52 -17.86 -9.86
N LEU A 236 29.38 -17.52 -10.47
CA LEU A 236 28.78 -18.31 -11.57
C LEU A 236 29.34 -17.97 -12.96
N LEU A 237 30.10 -16.87 -13.09
CA LEU A 237 30.74 -16.46 -14.34
C LEU A 237 32.26 -16.65 -14.35
N ARG A 238 32.83 -17.42 -13.42
CA ARG A 238 34.18 -17.94 -13.64
C ARG A 238 34.09 -18.99 -14.74
N PRO A 239 34.58 -18.70 -15.94
CA PRO A 239 34.60 -19.71 -16.99
C PRO A 239 35.51 -20.83 -16.50
N LYS A 240 35.00 -22.06 -16.52
CA LYS A 240 35.75 -23.31 -16.30
C LYS A 240 36.86 -23.55 -17.36
N THR A 241 37.24 -22.52 -18.12
CA THR A 241 38.13 -22.59 -19.26
C THR A 241 39.61 -22.44 -18.90
N ARG A 242 39.98 -22.10 -17.69
CA ARG A 242 41.41 -21.92 -17.37
C ARG A 242 42.09 -23.16 -16.76
N GLU A 243 41.31 -24.04 -16.11
CA GLU A 243 41.89 -25.28 -15.56
C GLU A 243 42.11 -26.37 -16.60
N ARG A 244 41.31 -26.45 -17.68
CA ARG A 244 41.53 -27.41 -18.75
C ARG A 244 42.75 -27.10 -19.60
N ARG A 245 43.12 -25.82 -19.82
CA ARG A 245 44.33 -25.47 -20.58
C ARG A 245 45.62 -25.78 -19.82
N PHE A 246 45.61 -25.70 -18.52
CA PHE A 246 46.80 -26.05 -17.71
C PHE A 246 47.00 -27.58 -17.66
N GLN A 247 45.99 -28.37 -17.65
CA GLN A 247 46.05 -29.83 -17.65
C GLN A 247 46.51 -30.38 -19.00
N GLU A 248 46.01 -29.81 -20.11
CA GLU A 248 46.45 -30.20 -21.46
C GLU A 248 47.87 -29.78 -21.80
N GLU A 249 48.43 -28.76 -21.17
CA GLU A 249 49.79 -28.30 -21.38
C GLU A 249 50.79 -29.09 -20.52
N THR A 250 50.40 -29.55 -19.36
CA THR A 250 51.22 -30.45 -18.51
C THR A 250 51.32 -31.86 -19.10
N ASP A 251 50.26 -32.37 -19.74
CA ASP A 251 50.25 -33.68 -20.37
C ASP A 251 51.06 -33.72 -21.70
N ARG A 252 51.31 -32.54 -22.30
CA ARG A 252 52.16 -32.43 -23.51
C ARG A 252 53.66 -32.35 -23.22
N ILE A 253 54.05 -32.04 -21.99
CA ILE A 253 55.48 -31.94 -21.59
C ILE A 253 55.97 -33.26 -20.99
N ALA A 254 55.08 -34.22 -20.73
CA ALA A 254 55.37 -35.52 -20.09
C ALA A 254 55.52 -36.70 -21.10
N VAL A 255 55.55 -36.42 -22.43
CA VAL A 255 55.88 -37.37 -23.47
C VAL A 255 57.16 -36.86 -24.15
#